data_85bf7b5047aef9f37e21e47b354b909d
#
_entry.id   85bf7b5047aef9f37e21e47b354b909d
#
_cell.length_a   1.000
_cell.length_b   1.000
_cell.length_c   1.000
_cell.angle_alpha   90.00
_cell.angle_beta   90.00
_cell.angle_gamma   90.00
#
_symmetry.space_group_name_H-M   'P 1'
#
loop_
_entity.id
_entity.type
_entity.pdbx_description
1 polymer ?
#
loop_
_entity_poly.entity_id
_entity_poly.type
_entity_poly.pdbx_seq_one_letter_code
_entity_poly.pdbx_strand_id
1 'polypeptide(L)'
;MEEMIGSLVLYALMVLVVVLSIGKWKNFKDFTSKLGIKETDVRKGLVTAFLYLAILIVVSTLIGIAMGYLGFQQDLGRVTDVLKEAGFADLLIILTVASFVEEVFFRGYLQRKTNILFASFIFGYFHIIYGSLSEMVGAFFLGLVLGKEYDQTKNLFAPILSHFFYNLVTIMLLFA
;
A
#
# COMPACT_ATOMS: atom_id res chain seq x y z
N MET A 1 17.57 8.33 -8.44
CA MET A 1 18.41 7.27 -7.83
C MET A 1 18.44 7.37 -6.30
N GLU A 2 18.66 8.52 -5.70
CA GLU A 2 18.67 8.67 -4.23
C GLU A 2 17.32 8.34 -3.59
N GLU A 3 16.22 8.80 -4.16
CA GLU A 3 14.86 8.51 -3.67
C GLU A 3 14.51 7.02 -3.74
N MET A 4 14.93 6.35 -4.79
CA MET A 4 14.74 4.90 -4.95
C MET A 4 15.54 4.12 -3.89
N ILE A 5 16.77 4.53 -3.61
CA ILE A 5 17.59 3.94 -2.54
C ILE A 5 16.91 4.17 -1.17
N GLY A 6 16.38 5.37 -0.94
CA GLY A 6 15.64 5.70 0.29
C GLY A 6 14.43 4.77 0.51
N SER A 7 13.65 4.54 -0.54
CA SER A 7 12.49 3.63 -0.47
C SER A 7 12.91 2.19 -0.20
N LEU A 8 13.97 1.69 -0.83
CA LEU A 8 14.48 0.34 -0.60
C LEU A 8 15.00 0.16 0.83
N VAL A 9 15.70 1.16 1.38
CA VAL A 9 16.14 1.14 2.79
C VAL A 9 14.95 1.10 3.73
N LEU A 10 13.92 1.92 3.48
CA LEU A 10 12.70 1.92 4.27
C LEU A 10 11.99 0.56 4.24
N TYR A 11 11.85 -0.06 3.06
CA TYR A 11 11.25 -1.40 2.94
C TYR A 11 12.08 -2.47 3.64
N ALA A 12 13.40 -2.40 3.56
CA ALA A 12 14.28 -3.32 4.30
C ALA A 12 14.10 -3.18 5.82
N LEU A 13 13.96 -1.95 6.33
CA LEU A 13 13.68 -1.70 7.74
C LEU A 13 12.29 -2.21 8.16
N MET A 14 11.26 -2.00 7.35
CA MET A 14 9.92 -2.54 7.60
C MET A 14 9.94 -4.07 7.70
N VAL A 15 10.59 -4.75 6.74
CA VAL A 15 10.75 -6.21 6.74
C VAL A 15 11.50 -6.67 7.99
N LEU A 16 12.60 -6.00 8.34
CA LEU A 16 13.39 -6.32 9.53
C LEU A 16 12.55 -6.24 10.81
N VAL A 17 11.79 -5.15 11.00
CA VAL A 17 10.91 -4.98 12.16
C VAL A 17 9.88 -6.11 12.24
N VAL A 18 9.26 -6.47 11.13
CA VAL A 18 8.27 -7.55 11.07
C VAL A 18 8.92 -8.89 11.42
N VAL A 19 10.06 -9.23 10.80
CA VAL A 19 10.78 -10.49 11.03
C VAL A 19 11.21 -10.62 12.50
N LEU A 20 11.76 -9.56 13.08
CA LEU A 20 12.13 -9.55 14.50
C LEU A 20 10.92 -9.71 15.42
N SER A 21 9.76 -9.16 15.03
CA SER A 21 8.53 -9.23 15.83
C SER A 21 7.84 -10.60 15.81
N ILE A 22 7.98 -11.35 14.71
CA ILE A 22 7.39 -12.69 14.56
C ILE A 22 8.10 -13.70 15.45
N GLY A 23 9.39 -13.49 15.75
CA GLY A 23 10.21 -14.41 16.51
C GLY A 23 10.52 -15.72 15.75
N LYS A 24 10.72 -16.81 16.48
CA LYS A 24 11.03 -18.11 15.86
C LYS A 24 9.82 -18.70 15.13
N TRP A 25 10.03 -19.30 13.97
CA TRP A 25 9.05 -20.07 13.21
C TRP A 25 9.53 -21.50 12.98
N LYS A 26 8.57 -22.43 12.86
CA LYS A 26 8.85 -23.87 12.72
C LYS A 26 9.12 -24.28 11.28
N ASN A 27 8.41 -23.66 10.34
CA ASN A 27 8.46 -23.93 8.91
C ASN A 27 7.86 -22.73 8.13
N PHE A 28 7.91 -22.79 6.80
CA PHE A 28 7.42 -21.72 5.92
C PHE A 28 5.92 -21.41 6.12
N LYS A 29 5.09 -22.43 6.35
CA LYS A 29 3.65 -22.24 6.62
C LYS A 29 3.41 -21.49 7.94
N ASP A 30 4.15 -21.80 8.99
CA ASP A 30 4.10 -21.08 10.27
C ASP A 30 4.56 -19.63 10.10
N PHE A 31 5.63 -19.39 9.33
CA PHE A 31 6.12 -18.06 9.00
C PHE A 31 5.05 -17.21 8.27
N THR A 32 4.48 -17.71 7.17
CA THR A 32 3.46 -16.98 6.39
C THR A 32 2.20 -16.73 7.21
N SER A 33 1.77 -17.71 8.03
CA SER A 33 0.62 -17.53 8.92
C SER A 33 0.84 -16.43 9.96
N LYS A 34 2.05 -16.34 10.54
CA LYS A 34 2.44 -15.27 11.48
C LYS A 34 2.51 -13.91 10.82
N LEU A 35 2.92 -13.84 9.56
CA LEU A 35 2.82 -12.62 8.75
C LEU A 35 1.36 -12.16 8.54
N GLY A 36 0.41 -13.07 8.65
CA GLY A 36 -1.01 -12.79 8.36
C GLY A 36 -1.49 -13.31 7.02
N ILE A 37 -0.63 -14.07 6.30
CA ILE A 37 -0.99 -14.74 5.04
C ILE A 37 -1.44 -16.15 5.41
N LYS A 38 -2.75 -16.41 5.26
CA LYS A 38 -3.37 -17.70 5.60
C LYS A 38 -3.85 -18.40 4.36
N GLU A 39 -4.03 -19.73 4.45
CA GLU A 39 -4.77 -20.45 3.43
C GLU A 39 -6.16 -19.83 3.25
N THR A 40 -6.55 -19.54 2.03
CA THR A 40 -7.83 -18.93 1.70
C THR A 40 -8.39 -19.56 0.43
N ASP A 41 -9.70 -19.48 0.28
CA ASP A 41 -10.34 -19.68 -1.02
C ASP A 41 -9.87 -18.56 -1.96
N VAL A 42 -9.06 -18.94 -2.94
CA VAL A 42 -8.46 -18.01 -3.91
C VAL A 42 -9.55 -17.22 -4.65
N ARG A 43 -10.65 -17.88 -5.03
CA ARG A 43 -11.77 -17.22 -5.71
C ARG A 43 -12.39 -16.13 -4.83
N LYS A 44 -12.66 -16.44 -3.57
CA LYS A 44 -13.20 -15.48 -2.60
C LYS A 44 -12.22 -14.33 -2.37
N GLY A 45 -10.93 -14.64 -2.25
CA GLY A 45 -9.88 -13.63 -2.11
C GLY A 45 -9.81 -12.67 -3.30
N LEU A 46 -9.85 -13.20 -4.52
CA LEU A 46 -9.87 -12.41 -5.76
C LEU A 46 -11.12 -11.54 -5.86
N VAL A 47 -12.32 -12.09 -5.61
CA VAL A 47 -13.57 -11.30 -5.64
C VAL A 47 -13.50 -10.14 -4.64
N THR A 48 -13.00 -10.39 -3.43
CA THR A 48 -12.83 -9.34 -2.42
C THR A 48 -11.83 -8.29 -2.91
N ALA A 49 -10.68 -8.71 -3.45
CA ALA A 49 -9.66 -7.79 -3.95
C ALA A 49 -10.18 -6.89 -5.08
N PHE A 50 -10.94 -7.42 -6.03
CA PHE A 50 -11.54 -6.60 -7.10
C PHE A 50 -12.63 -5.65 -6.59
N LEU A 51 -13.42 -6.06 -5.61
CA LEU A 51 -14.39 -5.17 -4.97
C LEU A 51 -13.67 -4.00 -4.27
N TYR A 52 -12.62 -4.29 -3.50
CA TYR A 52 -11.87 -3.25 -2.81
C TYR A 52 -11.03 -2.39 -3.76
N LEU A 53 -10.53 -2.95 -4.87
CA LEU A 53 -9.93 -2.16 -5.96
C LEU A 53 -10.90 -1.09 -6.48
N ALA A 54 -12.16 -1.46 -6.73
CA ALA A 54 -13.16 -0.48 -7.16
C ALA A 54 -13.38 0.62 -6.11
N ILE A 55 -13.41 0.25 -4.81
CA ILE A 55 -13.50 1.22 -3.72
C ILE A 55 -12.27 2.13 -3.67
N LEU A 56 -11.05 1.58 -3.81
CA LEU A 56 -9.80 2.34 -3.85
C LEU A 56 -9.81 3.37 -4.99
N ILE A 57 -10.23 2.97 -6.20
CA ILE A 57 -10.33 3.88 -7.36
C ILE A 57 -11.35 5.00 -7.08
N VAL A 58 -12.51 4.67 -6.55
CA VAL A 58 -13.53 5.70 -6.22
C VAL A 58 -13.01 6.66 -5.16
N VAL A 59 -12.43 6.14 -4.07
CA VAL A 59 -11.92 6.97 -2.97
C VAL A 59 -10.78 7.86 -3.44
N SER A 60 -9.80 7.32 -4.18
CA SER A 60 -8.68 8.12 -4.71
C SER A 60 -9.15 9.21 -5.66
N THR A 61 -10.13 8.91 -6.54
CA THR A 61 -10.72 9.89 -7.44
C THR A 61 -11.41 11.02 -6.67
N LEU A 62 -12.21 10.69 -5.65
CA LEU A 62 -12.88 11.69 -4.82
C LEU A 62 -11.89 12.57 -4.05
N ILE A 63 -10.83 11.98 -3.50
CA ILE A 63 -9.76 12.74 -2.82
C ILE A 63 -9.03 13.63 -3.83
N GLY A 64 -8.67 13.13 -5.00
CA GLY A 64 -8.03 13.92 -6.07
C GLY A 64 -8.87 15.13 -6.47
N ILE A 65 -10.18 14.94 -6.68
CA ILE A 65 -11.13 16.03 -6.96
C ILE A 65 -11.15 17.04 -5.80
N ALA A 66 -11.28 16.58 -4.57
CA ALA A 66 -11.33 17.46 -3.39
C ALA A 66 -10.03 18.26 -3.23
N MET A 67 -8.88 17.62 -3.37
CA MET A 67 -7.57 18.30 -3.32
C MET A 67 -7.40 19.31 -4.46
N GLY A 68 -7.92 18.99 -5.65
CA GLY A 68 -7.98 19.91 -6.77
C GLY A 68 -8.79 21.18 -6.47
N TYR A 69 -9.99 21.04 -5.90
CA TYR A 69 -10.82 22.17 -5.46
C TYR A 69 -10.17 23.00 -4.35
N LEU A 70 -9.34 22.38 -3.51
CA LEU A 70 -8.59 23.07 -2.45
C LEU A 70 -7.32 23.77 -2.97
N GLY A 71 -7.02 23.69 -4.28
CA GLY A 71 -5.88 24.37 -4.90
C GLY A 71 -4.58 23.56 -4.92
N PHE A 72 -4.60 22.26 -4.60
CA PHE A 72 -3.42 21.38 -4.57
C PHE A 72 -3.15 20.66 -5.91
N GLN A 73 -3.61 21.19 -7.05
CA GLN A 73 -3.41 20.58 -8.36
C GLN A 73 -1.94 20.42 -8.75
N GLN A 74 -1.12 21.43 -8.46
CA GLN A 74 0.33 21.37 -8.76
C GLN A 74 1.07 20.36 -7.91
N ASP A 75 0.56 20.10 -6.73
CA ASP A 75 1.09 19.13 -5.79
C ASP A 75 0.98 17.68 -6.33
N LEU A 76 -0.16 17.36 -6.95
CA LEU A 76 -0.35 16.08 -7.65
C LEU A 76 0.56 15.94 -8.89
N GLY A 77 0.83 17.03 -9.59
CA GLY A 77 1.76 17.05 -10.74
C GLY A 77 3.17 16.60 -10.37
N ARG A 78 3.69 17.01 -9.21
CA ARG A 78 5.01 16.60 -8.73
C ARG A 78 5.16 15.09 -8.57
N VAL A 79 4.15 14.44 -8.00
CA VAL A 79 4.15 12.97 -7.86
C VAL A 79 4.21 12.30 -9.21
N THR A 80 3.40 12.80 -10.16
CA THR A 80 3.39 12.32 -11.55
C THR A 80 4.77 12.43 -12.19
N ASP A 81 5.46 13.54 -12.02
CA ASP A 81 6.78 13.79 -12.62
C ASP A 81 7.83 12.84 -12.01
N VAL A 82 7.87 12.70 -10.68
CA VAL A 82 8.78 11.77 -9.98
C VAL A 82 8.57 10.33 -10.45
N LEU A 83 7.31 9.90 -10.58
CA LEU A 83 7.01 8.55 -11.02
C LEU A 83 7.39 8.34 -12.50
N LYS A 84 7.17 9.32 -13.38
CA LYS A 84 7.56 9.22 -14.81
C LYS A 84 9.05 9.11 -15.01
N GLU A 85 9.84 9.80 -14.18
CA GLU A 85 11.32 9.73 -14.22
C GLU A 85 11.87 8.32 -13.94
N ALA A 86 11.19 7.55 -13.08
CA ALA A 86 11.60 6.18 -12.77
C ALA A 86 11.40 5.20 -13.93
N GLY A 87 10.46 5.49 -14.86
CA GLY A 87 10.15 4.62 -15.98
C GLY A 87 9.22 3.46 -15.63
N PHE A 88 8.52 2.95 -16.65
CA PHE A 88 7.47 1.93 -16.48
C PHE A 88 7.95 0.63 -15.81
N ALA A 89 9.09 0.08 -16.28
CA ALA A 89 9.57 -1.21 -15.79
C ALA A 89 10.03 -1.15 -14.33
N ASP A 90 10.74 -0.09 -13.96
CA ASP A 90 11.22 0.11 -12.59
C ASP A 90 10.05 0.33 -11.63
N LEU A 91 9.06 1.13 -12.02
CA LEU A 91 7.85 1.32 -11.23
C LEU A 91 7.06 0.03 -11.04
N LEU A 92 6.92 -0.78 -12.08
CA LEU A 92 6.22 -2.06 -11.97
C LEU A 92 6.86 -2.97 -10.90
N ILE A 93 8.19 -3.02 -10.87
CA ILE A 93 8.94 -3.80 -9.88
C ILE A 93 8.77 -3.17 -8.48
N ILE A 94 9.05 -1.88 -8.36
CA ILE A 94 9.03 -1.17 -7.07
C ILE A 94 7.65 -1.24 -6.43
N LEU A 95 6.58 -0.92 -7.17
CA LEU A 95 5.22 -0.89 -6.63
C LEU A 95 4.65 -2.28 -6.39
N THR A 96 5.13 -3.32 -7.08
CA THR A 96 4.82 -4.71 -6.75
C THR A 96 5.41 -5.09 -5.38
N VAL A 97 6.69 -4.79 -5.17
CA VAL A 97 7.37 -5.03 -3.88
C VAL A 97 6.74 -4.18 -2.78
N ALA A 98 6.46 -2.90 -3.05
CA ALA A 98 5.80 -1.98 -2.13
C ALA A 98 4.47 -2.55 -1.63
N SER A 99 3.57 -2.95 -2.54
CA SER A 99 2.26 -3.49 -2.17
C SER A 99 2.37 -4.67 -1.20
N PHE A 100 3.36 -5.55 -1.39
CA PHE A 100 3.58 -6.68 -0.48
C PHE A 100 4.15 -6.23 0.87
N VAL A 101 5.25 -5.47 0.85
CA VAL A 101 5.97 -5.07 2.07
C VAL A 101 5.10 -4.17 2.95
N GLU A 102 4.41 -3.23 2.34
CA GLU A 102 3.55 -2.29 3.04
C GLU A 102 2.35 -2.99 3.68
N GLU A 103 1.66 -3.89 2.98
CA GLU A 103 0.55 -4.63 3.58
C GLU A 103 1.00 -5.54 4.73
N VAL A 104 2.15 -6.20 4.59
CA VAL A 104 2.73 -7.00 5.66
C VAL A 104 3.08 -6.14 6.87
N PHE A 105 3.67 -4.96 6.66
CA PHE A 105 4.04 -4.06 7.75
C PHE A 105 2.82 -3.36 8.36
N PHE A 106 2.01 -2.66 7.55
CA PHE A 106 0.94 -1.82 8.08
C PHE A 106 -0.26 -2.65 8.56
N ARG A 107 -0.69 -3.69 7.84
CA ARG A 107 -1.86 -4.50 8.21
C ARG A 107 -1.46 -5.74 9.00
N GLY A 108 -0.42 -6.44 8.55
CA GLY A 108 0.06 -7.66 9.20
C GLY A 108 0.71 -7.41 10.57
N TYR A 109 1.37 -6.28 10.75
CA TYR A 109 2.07 -5.95 11.99
C TYR A 109 1.46 -4.75 12.72
N LEU A 110 1.50 -3.55 12.16
CA LEU A 110 1.18 -2.31 12.88
C LEU A 110 -0.30 -2.24 13.28
N GLN A 111 -1.24 -2.48 12.35
CA GLN A 111 -2.68 -2.47 12.63
C GLN A 111 -3.06 -3.52 13.68
N ARG A 112 -2.44 -4.69 13.67
CA ARG A 112 -2.68 -5.74 14.67
C ARG A 112 -2.17 -5.36 16.07
N LYS A 113 -1.17 -4.50 16.15
CA LYS A 113 -0.60 -4.01 17.43
C LYS A 113 -1.30 -2.77 17.94
N THR A 114 -1.92 -2.01 17.07
CA THR A 114 -2.57 -0.73 17.39
C THR A 114 -4.05 -0.75 16.94
N ASN A 115 -4.39 -0.05 15.89
CA ASN A 115 -5.70 -0.04 15.26
C ASN A 115 -5.59 0.48 13.82
N ILE A 116 -6.70 0.39 13.08
CA ILE A 116 -6.78 0.80 11.69
C ILE A 116 -6.44 2.29 11.50
N LEU A 117 -6.94 3.17 12.38
CA LEU A 117 -6.77 4.62 12.25
C LEU A 117 -5.29 5.01 12.39
N PHE A 118 -4.62 4.50 13.42
CA PHE A 118 -3.21 4.76 13.66
C PHE A 118 -2.32 4.20 12.55
N ALA A 119 -2.57 2.94 12.14
CA ALA A 119 -1.81 2.33 11.05
C ALA A 119 -1.97 3.09 9.72
N SER A 120 -3.19 3.56 9.41
CA SER A 120 -3.45 4.37 8.21
C SER A 120 -2.84 5.77 8.30
N PHE A 121 -2.83 6.38 9.47
CA PHE A 121 -2.16 7.66 9.70
C PHE A 121 -0.66 7.55 9.43
N ILE A 122 -0.02 6.54 9.98
CA ILE A 122 1.41 6.30 9.75
C ILE A 122 1.67 5.95 8.28
N PHE A 123 0.78 5.16 7.63
CA PHE A 123 0.86 4.86 6.21
C PHE A 123 0.83 6.13 5.36
N GLY A 124 -0.13 7.02 5.58
CA GLY A 124 -0.19 8.33 4.92
C GLY A 124 1.05 9.18 5.20
N TYR A 125 1.50 9.23 6.45
CA TYR A 125 2.69 10.01 6.83
C TYR A 125 3.95 9.58 6.09
N PHE A 126 4.15 8.27 5.86
CA PHE A 126 5.30 7.80 5.08
C PHE A 126 5.27 8.24 3.62
N HIS A 127 4.10 8.58 3.07
CA HIS A 127 3.96 9.12 1.71
C HIS A 127 4.38 10.60 1.58
N ILE A 128 4.72 11.27 2.69
CA ILE A 128 5.30 12.63 2.66
C ILE A 128 6.64 12.67 1.89
N ILE A 129 7.30 11.52 1.74
CA ILE A 129 8.55 11.39 0.96
C ILE A 129 8.40 11.85 -0.49
N TYR A 130 7.17 11.78 -1.05
CA TYR A 130 6.86 12.29 -2.39
C TYR A 130 6.74 13.83 -2.45
N GLY A 131 6.90 14.53 -1.32
CA GLY A 131 6.79 15.97 -1.24
C GLY A 131 5.40 16.52 -1.56
N SER A 132 4.35 15.69 -1.42
CA SER A 132 2.97 15.97 -1.78
C SER A 132 2.03 15.77 -0.60
N LEU A 133 1.32 16.84 -0.22
CA LEU A 133 0.25 16.75 0.79
C LEU A 133 -0.94 15.93 0.26
N SER A 134 -1.24 16.06 -1.03
CA SER A 134 -2.32 15.31 -1.68
C SER A 134 -2.06 13.82 -1.63
N GLU A 135 -0.81 13.40 -1.87
CA GLU A 135 -0.41 12.00 -1.78
C GLU A 135 -0.50 11.48 -0.34
N MET A 136 -0.01 12.26 0.64
CA MET A 136 -0.11 11.91 2.05
C MET A 136 -1.57 11.72 2.50
N VAL A 137 -2.47 12.64 2.12
CA VAL A 137 -3.90 12.57 2.45
C VAL A 137 -4.55 11.40 1.70
N GLY A 138 -4.26 11.24 0.42
CA GLY A 138 -4.73 10.12 -0.39
C GLY A 138 -4.35 8.78 0.23
N ALA A 139 -3.06 8.59 0.52
CA ALA A 139 -2.55 7.37 1.14
C ALA A 139 -3.19 7.09 2.52
N PHE A 140 -3.45 8.11 3.34
CA PHE A 140 -4.19 7.93 4.60
C PHE A 140 -5.57 7.30 4.36
N PHE A 141 -6.37 7.84 3.44
CA PHE A 141 -7.71 7.32 3.16
C PHE A 141 -7.68 5.95 2.48
N LEU A 142 -6.76 5.73 1.53
CA LEU A 142 -6.54 4.40 0.95
C LEU A 142 -6.08 3.40 2.02
N GLY A 143 -5.28 3.88 2.97
CA GLY A 143 -4.88 3.13 4.16
C GLY A 143 -6.07 2.63 4.98
N LEU A 144 -7.08 3.47 5.18
CA LEU A 144 -8.32 3.07 5.88
C LEU A 144 -9.11 2.00 5.09
N VAL A 145 -9.17 2.13 3.76
CA VAL A 145 -9.85 1.15 2.89
C VAL A 145 -9.18 -0.22 2.98
N LEU A 146 -7.86 -0.27 2.76
CA LEU A 146 -7.07 -1.51 2.85
C LEU A 146 -7.09 -2.12 4.27
N GLY A 147 -7.04 -1.24 5.30
CA GLY A 147 -7.17 -1.67 6.68
C GLY A 147 -8.54 -2.28 6.99
N LYS A 148 -9.61 -1.75 6.42
CA LYS A 148 -10.96 -2.31 6.53
C LYS A 148 -11.08 -3.65 5.81
N GLU A 149 -10.49 -3.77 4.63
CA GLU A 149 -10.40 -5.02 3.90
C GLU A 149 -9.72 -6.11 4.72
N TYR A 150 -8.57 -5.78 5.32
CA TYR A 150 -7.86 -6.68 6.22
C TYR A 150 -8.72 -7.07 7.43
N ASP A 151 -9.44 -6.12 8.03
CA ASP A 151 -10.30 -6.40 9.18
C ASP A 151 -11.46 -7.35 8.85
N GLN A 152 -11.98 -7.29 7.64
CA GLN A 152 -13.03 -8.20 7.16
C GLN A 152 -12.51 -9.59 6.81
N THR A 153 -11.35 -9.66 6.17
CA THR A 153 -10.79 -10.93 5.68
C THR A 153 -9.94 -11.65 6.72
N LYS A 154 -9.33 -10.91 7.64
CA LYS A 154 -8.30 -11.38 8.59
C LYS A 154 -7.16 -12.13 7.89
N ASN A 155 -6.91 -11.78 6.63
CA ASN A 155 -5.91 -12.37 5.76
C ASN A 155 -5.33 -11.29 4.85
N LEU A 156 -4.01 -11.26 4.69
CA LEU A 156 -3.32 -10.28 3.85
C LEU A 156 -3.46 -10.54 2.34
N PHE A 157 -3.93 -11.71 1.93
CA PHE A 157 -4.01 -12.07 0.52
C PHE A 157 -4.83 -11.07 -0.31
N ALA A 158 -6.03 -10.71 0.16
CA ALA A 158 -6.89 -9.76 -0.55
C ALA A 158 -6.33 -8.33 -0.55
N PRO A 159 -5.94 -7.70 0.59
CA PRO A 159 -5.39 -6.35 0.57
C PRO A 159 -4.07 -6.22 -0.20
N ILE A 160 -3.20 -7.25 -0.21
CA ILE A 160 -2.01 -7.25 -1.08
C ILE A 160 -2.42 -7.19 -2.55
N LEU A 161 -3.42 -7.96 -2.97
CA LEU A 161 -3.88 -7.97 -4.36
C LEU A 161 -4.58 -6.69 -4.76
N SER A 162 -5.50 -6.16 -3.93
CA SER A 162 -6.21 -4.92 -4.23
C SER A 162 -5.24 -3.74 -4.32
N HIS A 163 -4.25 -3.66 -3.43
CA HIS A 163 -3.19 -2.66 -3.46
C HIS A 163 -2.31 -2.81 -4.72
N PHE A 164 -1.87 -4.03 -5.02
CA PHE A 164 -1.10 -4.30 -6.24
C PHE A 164 -1.84 -3.89 -7.50
N PHE A 165 -3.11 -4.28 -7.66
CA PHE A 165 -3.91 -3.91 -8.82
C PHE A 165 -4.19 -2.41 -8.88
N TYR A 166 -4.38 -1.74 -7.75
CA TYR A 166 -4.51 -0.29 -7.68
C TYR A 166 -3.24 0.40 -8.21
N ASN A 167 -2.06 -0.01 -7.75
CA ASN A 167 -0.78 0.49 -8.23
C ASN A 167 -0.60 0.21 -9.73
N LEU A 168 -0.96 -0.99 -10.18
CA LEU A 168 -0.89 -1.35 -11.61
C LEU A 168 -1.76 -0.45 -12.47
N VAL A 169 -3.02 -0.20 -12.06
CA VAL A 169 -3.92 0.73 -12.77
C VAL A 169 -3.32 2.14 -12.79
N THR A 170 -2.77 2.60 -11.67
CA THR A 170 -2.13 3.92 -11.58
C THR A 170 -0.95 4.04 -12.55
N ILE A 171 -0.06 3.02 -12.61
CA ILE A 171 1.06 3.00 -13.56
C ILE A 171 0.54 3.01 -15.00
N MET A 172 -0.45 2.19 -15.32
CA MET A 172 -1.01 2.14 -16.67
C MET A 172 -1.59 3.49 -17.10
N LEU A 173 -2.31 4.17 -16.22
CA LEU A 173 -2.85 5.51 -16.49
C LEU A 173 -1.76 6.58 -16.59
N LEU A 174 -0.66 6.42 -15.89
CA LEU A 174 0.48 7.35 -15.89
C LEU A 174 1.21 7.35 -17.24
N PHE A 175 1.27 6.20 -17.92
CA PHE A 175 1.99 6.00 -19.20
C PHE A 175 1.06 5.84 -20.42
N ALA A 176 -0.27 5.98 -20.25
CA ALA A 176 -1.23 6.02 -21.34
C ALA A 176 -1.23 7.40 -22.06
#